data_885e1f0e48630c05d46cf005fbf9f55c
#
_entry.id   885e1f0e48630c05d46cf005fbf9f55c
#
_cell.length_a   1.000
_cell.length_b   1.000
_cell.length_c   1.000
_cell.angle_alpha   90.00
_cell.angle_beta   90.00
_cell.angle_gamma   90.00
#
_symmetry.space_group_name_H-M   'P 1'
#
loop_
_entity.id
_entity.type
_entity.pdbx_description
1 polymer ?
#
loop_
_entity_poly.entity_id
_entity_poly.type
_entity_poly.pdbx_seq_one_letter_code
_entity_poly.pdbx_strand_id
1 'polypeptide(L)'
;MRTAVTGGSGKLGRHVVADLRAHGHEVTNIDQVGERGSGFVRVDTTDYGQVVDALFGVQDLHDGFDAVVHLAAIPAPAIRSDVATFHNNILTSFNVFQAARRAGITKIVYASSETVLGLPFDVPPPYIPVDEEYPAQPNSTYSLVKHLEEQMAIELCRWDPELQVTALRFSNVMDVEDYEQFPGYDADALARKWNLWGYIDGRDGAQAVRKALEHDAKGFDRFIVANADTVMSRSSAELAAEVFPGVEVTKELGEHETLLSIDKARRVLGYEPEHTWRDHAPAITGDDPVAGHPS
;
A
#
# COMPACT_ATOMS: atom_id res chain seq x y z
N MET A 1 9.41 17.63 -8.50
CA MET A 1 8.42 17.27 -9.55
C MET A 1 7.07 17.86 -9.18
N ARG A 2 6.29 18.26 -10.16
CA ARG A 2 4.86 18.57 -10.00
C ARG A 2 4.08 17.25 -10.01
N THR A 3 3.46 16.93 -8.90
CA THR A 3 2.87 15.61 -8.68
C THR A 3 1.37 15.73 -8.36
N ALA A 4 0.53 15.09 -9.14
CA ALA A 4 -0.89 14.91 -8.82
C ALA A 4 -1.06 13.69 -7.92
N VAL A 5 -1.70 13.87 -6.75
CA VAL A 5 -1.99 12.77 -5.83
C VAL A 5 -3.50 12.60 -5.73
N THR A 6 -4.05 11.55 -6.32
CA THR A 6 -5.48 11.22 -6.14
C THR A 6 -5.68 10.45 -4.85
N GLY A 7 -6.75 10.71 -4.12
CA GLY A 7 -6.98 10.10 -2.81
C GLY A 7 -6.06 10.65 -1.70
N GLY A 8 -5.50 11.85 -1.90
CA GLY A 8 -4.53 12.45 -1.00
C GLY A 8 -5.08 12.86 0.38
N SER A 9 -6.40 12.82 0.58
CA SER A 9 -7.05 13.04 1.88
C SER A 9 -7.31 11.74 2.66
N GLY A 10 -7.04 10.58 2.05
CA GLY A 10 -7.19 9.26 2.69
C GLY A 10 -6.08 8.96 3.71
N LYS A 11 -6.20 7.79 4.38
CA LYS A 11 -5.27 7.36 5.43
C LYS A 11 -3.81 7.35 4.96
N LEU A 12 -3.49 6.69 3.86
CA LEU A 12 -2.16 6.74 3.25
C LEU A 12 -1.88 8.09 2.58
N GLY A 13 -2.89 8.64 1.88
CA GLY A 13 -2.74 9.83 1.05
C GLY A 13 -2.21 11.04 1.79
N ARG A 14 -2.67 11.30 3.03
CA ARG A 14 -2.19 12.42 3.84
C ARG A 14 -0.70 12.32 4.18
N HIS A 15 -0.20 11.12 4.44
CA HIS A 15 1.24 10.88 4.65
C HIS A 15 2.03 11.09 3.37
N VAL A 16 1.52 10.61 2.23
CA VAL A 16 2.15 10.80 0.92
C VAL A 16 2.23 12.27 0.55
N VAL A 17 1.13 13.04 0.71
CA VAL A 17 1.13 14.49 0.43
C VAL A 17 2.12 15.23 1.33
N ALA A 18 2.19 14.86 2.61
CA ALA A 18 3.11 15.48 3.56
C ALA A 18 4.59 15.14 3.24
N ASP A 19 4.90 13.87 2.99
CA ASP A 19 6.26 13.42 2.67
C ASP A 19 6.77 14.05 1.36
N LEU A 20 5.98 13.99 0.30
CA LEU A 20 6.37 14.56 -0.99
C LEU A 20 6.64 16.07 -0.89
N ARG A 21 5.80 16.81 -0.17
CA ARG A 21 6.02 18.25 0.06
C ARG A 21 7.29 18.52 0.86
N ALA A 22 7.54 17.73 1.91
CA ALA A 22 8.75 17.82 2.73
C ALA A 22 10.02 17.55 1.92
N HIS A 23 9.92 16.76 0.84
CA HIS A 23 11.03 16.46 -0.07
C HIS A 23 11.03 17.32 -1.36
N GLY A 24 10.35 18.47 -1.34
CA GLY A 24 10.46 19.48 -2.39
C GLY A 24 9.62 19.19 -3.65
N HIS A 25 8.64 18.31 -3.58
CA HIS A 25 7.65 18.14 -4.64
C HIS A 25 6.56 19.22 -4.55
N GLU A 26 6.11 19.71 -5.68
CA GLU A 26 4.92 20.51 -5.79
C GLU A 26 3.71 19.59 -5.93
N VAL A 27 2.89 19.50 -4.88
CA VAL A 27 1.84 18.48 -4.78
C VAL A 27 0.46 19.09 -4.86
N THR A 28 -0.34 18.62 -5.83
CA THR A 28 -1.77 18.85 -5.89
C THR A 28 -2.53 17.62 -5.42
N ASN A 29 -3.29 17.78 -4.32
CA ASN A 29 -4.18 16.76 -3.80
C ASN A 29 -5.49 16.77 -4.58
N ILE A 30 -5.81 15.67 -5.23
CA ILE A 30 -7.02 15.46 -6.03
C ILE A 30 -7.92 14.47 -5.29
N ASP A 31 -9.03 14.93 -4.71
CA ASP A 31 -9.90 14.09 -3.89
C ASP A 31 -11.35 14.61 -3.88
N GLN A 32 -12.29 13.76 -3.49
CA GLN A 32 -13.69 14.19 -3.26
C GLN A 32 -13.83 15.00 -1.96
N VAL A 33 -12.94 14.76 -0.98
CA VAL A 33 -12.96 15.38 0.35
C VAL A 33 -11.63 16.08 0.60
N GLY A 34 -11.70 17.31 1.10
CA GLY A 34 -10.51 18.09 1.45
C GLY A 34 -10.84 19.58 1.60
N GLU A 35 -9.87 20.34 2.12
CA GLU A 35 -10.00 21.79 2.32
C GLU A 35 -9.56 22.55 1.06
N ARG A 36 -10.33 23.55 0.68
CA ARG A 36 -10.00 24.46 -0.42
C ARG A 36 -8.76 25.29 -0.08
N GLY A 37 -7.89 25.47 -1.05
CA GLY A 37 -6.61 26.16 -0.92
C GLY A 37 -5.45 25.17 -0.88
N SER A 38 -4.21 25.63 -0.73
CA SER A 38 -3.01 24.80 -0.54
C SER A 38 -2.85 23.59 -1.48
N GLY A 39 -3.17 23.74 -2.78
CA GLY A 39 -2.97 22.65 -3.74
C GLY A 39 -4.00 21.51 -3.61
N PHE A 40 -5.28 21.84 -3.34
CA PHE A 40 -6.37 20.87 -3.35
C PHE A 40 -7.35 21.17 -4.49
N VAL A 41 -7.70 20.13 -5.24
CA VAL A 41 -8.72 20.15 -6.29
C VAL A 41 -9.75 19.06 -5.99
N ARG A 42 -11.03 19.47 -5.91
CA ARG A 42 -12.12 18.51 -5.68
C ARG A 42 -12.50 17.82 -6.99
N VAL A 43 -12.38 16.50 -7.03
CA VAL A 43 -12.65 15.66 -8.19
C VAL A 43 -13.33 14.37 -7.77
N ASP A 44 -14.37 13.97 -8.49
CA ASP A 44 -14.83 12.59 -8.52
C ASP A 44 -14.03 11.82 -9.58
N THR A 45 -13.13 10.97 -9.16
CA THR A 45 -12.26 10.20 -10.07
C THR A 45 -13.00 9.14 -10.89
N THR A 46 -14.26 8.85 -10.57
CA THR A 46 -15.14 8.03 -11.42
C THR A 46 -15.69 8.81 -12.63
N ASP A 47 -15.64 10.14 -12.59
CA ASP A 47 -15.99 11.01 -13.70
C ASP A 47 -14.74 11.35 -14.53
N TYR A 48 -14.66 10.78 -15.74
CA TYR A 48 -13.52 10.99 -16.63
C TYR A 48 -13.30 12.46 -17.01
N GLY A 49 -14.38 13.24 -17.20
CA GLY A 49 -14.28 14.67 -17.53
C GLY A 49 -13.60 15.47 -16.43
N GLN A 50 -13.99 15.25 -15.16
CA GLN A 50 -13.35 15.89 -14.01
C GLN A 50 -11.87 15.50 -13.87
N VAL A 51 -11.52 14.24 -14.13
CA VAL A 51 -10.11 13.78 -14.09
C VAL A 51 -9.29 14.45 -15.18
N VAL A 52 -9.83 14.55 -16.40
CA VAL A 52 -9.17 15.25 -17.52
C VAL A 52 -8.96 16.71 -17.17
N ASP A 53 -10.00 17.42 -16.74
CA ASP A 53 -9.90 18.85 -16.37
C ASP A 53 -8.83 19.07 -15.29
N ALA A 54 -8.77 18.20 -14.28
CA ALA A 54 -7.79 18.30 -13.23
C ALA A 54 -6.36 18.04 -13.72
N LEU A 55 -6.12 17.01 -14.54
CA LEU A 55 -4.77 16.66 -14.98
C LEU A 55 -4.22 17.56 -16.09
N PHE A 56 -5.10 18.16 -16.90
CA PHE A 56 -4.70 19.09 -17.97
C PHE A 56 -4.57 20.55 -17.50
N GLY A 57 -4.98 20.87 -16.26
CA GLY A 57 -4.93 22.23 -15.76
C GLY A 57 -5.88 23.20 -16.44
N VAL A 58 -7.04 22.72 -16.90
CA VAL A 58 -8.02 23.51 -17.69
C VAL A 58 -8.48 24.79 -16.97
N GLN A 59 -8.34 24.85 -15.65
CA GLN A 59 -8.72 26.03 -14.86
C GLN A 59 -7.53 26.94 -14.50
N ASP A 60 -6.40 26.84 -15.22
CA ASP A 60 -5.16 27.60 -14.95
C ASP A 60 -4.65 27.45 -13.49
N LEU A 61 -4.97 26.36 -12.82
CA LEU A 61 -4.55 26.08 -11.45
C LEU A 61 -3.12 25.54 -11.35
N HIS A 62 -2.57 25.07 -12.46
CA HIS A 62 -1.20 24.53 -12.58
C HIS A 62 -0.80 24.36 -14.05
N ASP A 63 0.49 24.26 -14.30
CA ASP A 63 1.08 24.07 -15.65
C ASP A 63 1.25 22.59 -16.04
N GLY A 64 0.35 21.71 -15.57
CA GLY A 64 0.42 20.27 -15.77
C GLY A 64 1.28 19.56 -14.72
N PHE A 65 1.43 18.23 -14.85
CA PHE A 65 2.14 17.38 -13.90
C PHE A 65 3.23 16.58 -14.57
N ASP A 66 4.27 16.29 -13.81
CA ASP A 66 5.37 15.41 -14.21
C ASP A 66 5.04 13.93 -13.87
N ALA A 67 4.22 13.70 -12.84
CA ALA A 67 3.84 12.39 -12.37
C ALA A 67 2.45 12.36 -11.72
N VAL A 68 1.84 11.18 -11.69
CA VAL A 68 0.61 10.88 -10.95
C VAL A 68 0.87 9.83 -9.89
N VAL A 69 0.41 10.09 -8.66
CA VAL A 69 0.26 9.10 -7.59
C VAL A 69 -1.23 8.80 -7.42
N HIS A 70 -1.64 7.57 -7.71
CA HIS A 70 -3.04 7.18 -7.68
C HIS A 70 -3.34 6.31 -6.45
N LEU A 71 -4.00 6.90 -5.44
CA LEU A 71 -4.39 6.25 -4.19
C LEU A 71 -5.92 6.21 -4.00
N ALA A 72 -6.67 6.92 -4.84
CA ALA A 72 -8.13 7.00 -4.73
C ALA A 72 -8.77 5.64 -5.02
N ALA A 73 -9.41 5.06 -4.03
CA ALA A 73 -10.13 3.79 -4.12
C ALA A 73 -11.08 3.60 -2.92
N ILE A 74 -12.02 2.68 -3.02
CA ILE A 74 -12.61 2.02 -1.84
C ILE A 74 -11.52 1.04 -1.35
N PRO A 75 -10.94 1.25 -0.14
CA PRO A 75 -9.60 0.73 0.18
C PRO A 75 -9.56 -0.70 0.73
N ALA A 76 -10.73 -1.36 0.89
CA ALA A 76 -10.78 -2.73 1.43
C ALA A 76 -12.09 -3.44 1.05
N PRO A 77 -12.15 -4.79 1.17
CA PRO A 77 -13.38 -5.56 1.05
C PRO A 77 -14.42 -5.14 2.10
N ALA A 78 -15.69 -5.38 1.84
CA ALA A 78 -16.83 -5.20 2.75
C ALA A 78 -17.12 -3.74 3.22
N ILE A 79 -16.38 -2.73 2.80
CA ILE A 79 -16.69 -1.32 3.06
C ILE A 79 -17.93 -0.87 2.26
N ARG A 80 -18.04 -1.38 1.04
CA ARG A 80 -19.20 -1.20 0.14
C ARG A 80 -19.60 -2.55 -0.45
N SER A 81 -20.74 -2.60 -1.14
CA SER A 81 -21.11 -3.81 -1.88
C SER A 81 -20.07 -4.11 -2.98
N ASP A 82 -19.95 -5.39 -3.33
CA ASP A 82 -19.00 -5.85 -4.35
C ASP A 82 -19.14 -5.12 -5.67
N VAL A 83 -20.39 -4.93 -6.15
CA VAL A 83 -20.67 -4.20 -7.39
C VAL A 83 -20.21 -2.75 -7.29
N ALA A 84 -20.48 -2.07 -6.18
CA ALA A 84 -20.03 -0.69 -5.98
C ALA A 84 -18.51 -0.60 -5.89
N THR A 85 -17.86 -1.53 -5.19
CA THR A 85 -16.39 -1.62 -5.10
C THR A 85 -15.76 -1.85 -6.47
N PHE A 86 -16.30 -2.81 -7.24
CA PHE A 86 -15.81 -3.10 -8.58
C PHE A 86 -15.91 -1.88 -9.50
N HIS A 87 -17.11 -1.30 -9.61
CA HIS A 87 -17.34 -0.17 -10.51
C HIS A 87 -16.49 1.04 -10.11
N ASN A 88 -16.48 1.40 -8.84
CA ASN A 88 -15.72 2.54 -8.37
C ASN A 88 -14.23 2.38 -8.67
N ASN A 89 -13.62 1.30 -8.23
CA ASN A 89 -12.17 1.16 -8.27
C ASN A 89 -11.66 0.98 -9.71
N ILE A 90 -12.30 0.13 -10.51
CA ILE A 90 -11.85 -0.09 -11.90
C ILE A 90 -12.01 1.16 -12.77
N LEU A 91 -13.14 1.89 -12.62
CA LEU A 91 -13.36 3.13 -13.37
C LEU A 91 -12.39 4.22 -12.95
N THR A 92 -12.18 4.40 -11.65
CA THR A 92 -11.24 5.39 -11.11
C THR A 92 -9.84 5.16 -11.66
N SER A 93 -9.32 3.93 -11.59
CA SER A 93 -7.98 3.60 -12.07
C SER A 93 -7.88 3.75 -13.60
N PHE A 94 -8.88 3.28 -14.34
CA PHE A 94 -8.91 3.45 -15.79
C PHE A 94 -8.91 4.93 -16.19
N ASN A 95 -9.77 5.73 -15.57
CA ASN A 95 -9.89 7.16 -15.85
C ASN A 95 -8.57 7.89 -15.59
N VAL A 96 -7.95 7.64 -14.42
CA VAL A 96 -6.69 8.29 -14.06
C VAL A 96 -5.55 7.89 -15.01
N PHE A 97 -5.39 6.60 -15.30
CA PHE A 97 -4.33 6.13 -16.20
C PHE A 97 -4.51 6.67 -17.63
N GLN A 98 -5.74 6.67 -18.14
CA GLN A 98 -6.02 7.19 -19.47
C GLN A 98 -5.83 8.70 -19.55
N ALA A 99 -6.30 9.44 -18.57
CA ALA A 99 -6.15 10.90 -18.54
C ALA A 99 -4.68 11.31 -18.41
N ALA A 100 -3.91 10.62 -17.54
CA ALA A 100 -2.48 10.84 -17.40
C ALA A 100 -1.73 10.65 -18.72
N ARG A 101 -1.95 9.52 -19.41
CA ARG A 101 -1.34 9.28 -20.73
C ARG A 101 -1.71 10.33 -21.76
N ARG A 102 -2.98 10.75 -21.81
CA ARG A 102 -3.42 11.82 -22.73
C ARG A 102 -2.82 13.17 -22.40
N ALA A 103 -2.56 13.46 -21.13
CA ALA A 103 -1.86 14.65 -20.68
C ALA A 103 -0.33 14.60 -20.92
N GLY A 104 0.19 13.50 -21.48
CA GLY A 104 1.63 13.30 -21.68
C GLY A 104 2.39 12.95 -20.41
N ILE A 105 1.68 12.57 -19.33
CA ILE A 105 2.30 12.15 -18.08
C ILE A 105 2.65 10.66 -18.21
N THR A 106 3.94 10.39 -18.21
CA THR A 106 4.45 9.01 -18.42
C THR A 106 4.80 8.29 -17.13
N LYS A 107 4.85 8.98 -15.99
CA LYS A 107 5.20 8.39 -14.70
C LYS A 107 3.97 8.27 -13.80
N ILE A 108 3.58 7.03 -13.49
CA ILE A 108 2.43 6.70 -12.65
C ILE A 108 2.87 5.74 -11.54
N VAL A 109 2.61 6.13 -10.29
CA VAL A 109 2.73 5.25 -9.12
C VAL A 109 1.34 5.03 -8.55
N TYR A 110 0.95 3.80 -8.25
CA TYR A 110 -0.40 3.58 -7.72
C TYR A 110 -0.44 2.51 -6.61
N ALA A 111 -1.47 2.61 -5.76
CA ALA A 111 -1.72 1.64 -4.72
C ALA A 111 -2.38 0.38 -5.29
N SER A 112 -1.60 -0.70 -5.42
CA SER A 112 -2.09 -2.07 -5.44
C SER A 112 -2.28 -2.55 -4.00
N SER A 113 -2.38 -3.85 -3.75
CA SER A 113 -2.65 -4.38 -2.41
C SER A 113 -2.02 -5.75 -2.21
N GLU A 114 -1.61 -6.05 -0.97
CA GLU A 114 -1.24 -7.40 -0.55
C GLU A 114 -2.36 -8.42 -0.78
N THR A 115 -3.63 -7.96 -0.85
CA THR A 115 -4.78 -8.84 -1.05
C THR A 115 -4.76 -9.60 -2.38
N VAL A 116 -3.97 -9.16 -3.36
CA VAL A 116 -3.76 -9.90 -4.63
C VAL A 116 -3.01 -11.22 -4.41
N LEU A 117 -2.34 -11.38 -3.27
CA LEU A 117 -1.57 -12.57 -2.90
C LEU A 117 -2.43 -13.74 -2.38
N GLY A 118 -3.76 -13.64 -2.41
CA GLY A 118 -4.64 -14.73 -1.99
C GLY A 118 -5.05 -14.70 -0.51
N LEU A 119 -5.06 -13.50 0.10
CA LEU A 119 -5.59 -13.33 1.45
C LEU A 119 -7.05 -13.82 1.53
N PRO A 120 -7.44 -14.48 2.64
CA PRO A 120 -6.78 -14.56 3.95
C PRO A 120 -5.85 -15.77 4.12
N PHE A 121 -5.27 -16.34 3.08
CA PHE A 121 -4.42 -17.52 3.11
C PHE A 121 -5.10 -18.76 3.75
N ASP A 122 -6.37 -18.99 3.42
CA ASP A 122 -7.06 -20.25 3.77
C ASP A 122 -6.40 -21.43 3.07
N VAL A 123 -5.87 -21.21 1.87
CA VAL A 123 -4.88 -22.09 1.24
C VAL A 123 -3.50 -21.52 1.59
N PRO A 124 -2.67 -22.25 2.33
CA PRO A 124 -1.34 -21.80 2.70
C PRO A 124 -0.50 -21.40 1.47
N PRO A 125 0.36 -20.39 1.59
CA PRO A 125 1.28 -20.04 0.51
C PRO A 125 2.28 -21.20 0.30
N PRO A 126 2.84 -21.39 -0.91
CA PRO A 126 3.79 -22.46 -1.17
C PRO A 126 5.14 -22.24 -0.46
N TYR A 127 5.46 -21.01 -0.12
CA TYR A 127 6.69 -20.63 0.58
C TYR A 127 6.52 -19.33 1.37
N ILE A 128 7.40 -19.09 2.32
CA ILE A 128 7.50 -17.89 3.17
C ILE A 128 8.98 -17.45 3.20
N PRO A 129 9.29 -16.13 3.17
CA PRO A 129 8.38 -14.98 2.92
C PRO A 129 7.80 -15.01 1.51
N VAL A 130 6.55 -14.52 1.38
CA VAL A 130 5.89 -14.35 0.08
C VAL A 130 6.44 -13.13 -0.63
N ASP A 131 6.81 -13.26 -1.90
CA ASP A 131 7.37 -12.20 -2.73
C ASP A 131 6.52 -11.88 -3.97
N GLU A 132 7.03 -11.06 -4.89
CA GLU A 132 6.32 -10.63 -6.10
C GLU A 132 6.20 -11.74 -7.17
N GLU A 133 6.97 -12.82 -7.05
CA GLU A 133 6.90 -13.98 -7.96
C GLU A 133 5.71 -14.90 -7.61
N TYR A 134 5.16 -14.74 -6.40
CA TYR A 134 3.95 -15.46 -6.02
C TYR A 134 2.79 -15.09 -6.94
N PRO A 135 2.12 -16.09 -7.57
CA PRO A 135 1.03 -15.84 -8.51
C PRO A 135 -0.14 -15.13 -7.81
N ALA A 136 -0.70 -14.13 -8.48
CA ALA A 136 -1.90 -13.47 -7.97
C ALA A 136 -3.07 -14.45 -7.86
N GLN A 137 -3.71 -14.50 -6.69
CA GLN A 137 -4.85 -15.35 -6.37
C GLN A 137 -5.94 -14.54 -5.64
N PRO A 138 -6.60 -13.58 -6.32
CA PRO A 138 -7.56 -12.70 -5.69
C PRO A 138 -8.77 -13.48 -5.15
N ASN A 139 -9.09 -13.33 -3.84
CA ASN A 139 -10.19 -14.03 -3.17
C ASN A 139 -11.36 -13.12 -2.78
N SER A 140 -11.38 -11.87 -3.25
CA SER A 140 -12.47 -10.92 -3.05
C SER A 140 -12.65 -10.04 -4.27
N THR A 141 -13.78 -9.36 -4.38
CA THR A 141 -14.01 -8.38 -5.45
C THR A 141 -12.99 -7.25 -5.40
N TYR A 142 -12.60 -6.79 -4.22
CA TYR A 142 -11.56 -5.78 -4.06
C TYR A 142 -10.22 -6.26 -4.61
N SER A 143 -9.77 -7.45 -4.22
CA SER A 143 -8.49 -8.02 -4.70
C SER A 143 -8.53 -8.35 -6.19
N LEU A 144 -9.70 -8.78 -6.71
CA LEU A 144 -9.89 -8.98 -8.15
C LEU A 144 -9.66 -7.68 -8.93
N VAL A 145 -10.24 -6.56 -8.46
CA VAL A 145 -10.02 -5.27 -9.11
C VAL A 145 -8.56 -4.87 -9.04
N LYS A 146 -7.89 -5.01 -7.90
CA LYS A 146 -6.45 -4.71 -7.77
C LYS A 146 -5.60 -5.54 -8.73
N HIS A 147 -5.94 -6.81 -8.92
CA HIS A 147 -5.29 -7.65 -9.93
C HIS A 147 -5.56 -7.16 -11.36
N LEU A 148 -6.81 -6.80 -11.69
CA LEU A 148 -7.16 -6.27 -13.01
C LEU A 148 -6.47 -4.94 -13.30
N GLU A 149 -6.27 -4.08 -12.28
CA GLU A 149 -5.49 -2.84 -12.40
C GLU A 149 -4.02 -3.14 -12.77
N GLU A 150 -3.39 -4.18 -12.17
CA GLU A 150 -2.05 -4.61 -12.57
C GLU A 150 -2.02 -5.11 -14.01
N GLN A 151 -3.00 -5.92 -14.44
CA GLN A 151 -3.09 -6.38 -15.84
C GLN A 151 -3.31 -5.20 -16.81
N MET A 152 -4.17 -4.26 -16.45
CA MET A 152 -4.37 -3.04 -17.24
C MET A 152 -3.07 -2.22 -17.38
N ALA A 153 -2.32 -2.05 -16.30
CA ALA A 153 -1.05 -1.34 -16.33
C ALA A 153 -0.01 -2.02 -17.24
N ILE A 154 0.09 -3.36 -17.20
CA ILE A 154 0.94 -4.14 -18.09
C ILE A 154 0.60 -3.86 -19.56
N GLU A 155 -0.69 -3.91 -19.94
CA GLU A 155 -1.12 -3.68 -21.31
C GLU A 155 -0.90 -2.22 -21.74
N LEU A 156 -1.14 -1.25 -20.86
CA LEU A 156 -0.90 0.16 -21.16
C LEU A 156 0.58 0.44 -21.42
N CYS A 157 1.49 -0.14 -20.62
CA CYS A 157 2.93 -0.06 -20.86
C CYS A 157 3.36 -0.77 -22.14
N ARG A 158 2.70 -1.87 -22.53
CA ARG A 158 2.95 -2.54 -23.81
C ARG A 158 2.53 -1.68 -25.00
N TRP A 159 1.47 -0.89 -24.86
CA TRP A 159 0.99 0.02 -25.93
C TRP A 159 1.82 1.30 -26.02
N ASP A 160 2.41 1.73 -24.91
CA ASP A 160 3.19 2.95 -24.79
C ASP A 160 4.53 2.66 -24.10
N PRO A 161 5.62 2.46 -24.87
CA PRO A 161 6.94 2.12 -24.32
C PRO A 161 7.60 3.23 -23.46
N GLU A 162 7.09 4.46 -23.54
CA GLU A 162 7.58 5.56 -22.69
C GLU A 162 6.93 5.55 -21.32
N LEU A 163 5.81 4.83 -21.15
CA LEU A 163 5.07 4.78 -19.90
C LEU A 163 5.82 3.97 -18.84
N GLN A 164 5.87 4.52 -17.65
CA GLN A 164 6.35 3.88 -16.43
C GLN A 164 5.18 3.78 -15.47
N VAL A 165 4.79 2.56 -15.09
CA VAL A 165 3.74 2.34 -14.09
C VAL A 165 4.27 1.45 -12.98
N THR A 166 4.29 1.96 -11.76
CA THR A 166 4.74 1.23 -10.57
C THR A 166 3.55 0.92 -9.67
N ALA A 167 3.30 -0.36 -9.47
CA ALA A 167 2.29 -0.86 -8.54
C ALA A 167 2.92 -1.11 -7.16
N LEU A 168 2.38 -0.50 -6.10
CA LEU A 168 2.79 -0.76 -4.73
C LEU A 168 1.73 -1.62 -4.03
N ARG A 169 2.04 -2.89 -3.79
CA ARG A 169 1.20 -3.85 -3.06
C ARG A 169 1.31 -3.56 -1.57
N PHE A 170 0.58 -2.55 -1.11
CA PHE A 170 0.60 -2.17 0.29
C PHE A 170 0.01 -3.25 1.19
N SER A 171 0.72 -3.51 2.29
CA SER A 171 0.15 -4.18 3.45
C SER A 171 -0.82 -3.26 4.18
N ASN A 172 -1.44 -3.74 5.26
CA ASN A 172 -2.45 -3.01 6.00
C ASN A 172 -1.89 -1.70 6.58
N VAL A 173 -2.32 -0.56 6.04
CA VAL A 173 -1.80 0.78 6.42
C VAL A 173 -2.27 1.14 7.82
N MET A 174 -1.30 1.45 8.68
CA MET A 174 -1.49 1.82 10.09
C MET A 174 -0.98 3.22 10.37
N ASP A 175 -1.63 3.88 11.30
CA ASP A 175 -1.16 5.07 12.00
C ASP A 175 -0.63 4.68 13.38
N VAL A 176 0.03 5.59 14.06
CA VAL A 176 0.58 5.35 15.43
C VAL A 176 -0.52 4.94 16.41
N GLU A 177 -1.71 5.51 16.27
CA GLU A 177 -2.87 5.20 17.12
C GLU A 177 -3.36 3.76 16.94
N ASP A 178 -3.16 3.14 15.77
CA ASP A 178 -3.54 1.75 15.53
C ASP A 178 -2.64 0.75 16.28
N TYR A 179 -1.44 1.17 16.70
CA TYR A 179 -0.48 0.30 17.38
C TYR A 179 -0.93 -0.17 18.76
N GLU A 180 -1.82 0.56 19.41
CA GLU A 180 -2.42 0.17 20.70
C GLU A 180 -3.10 -1.19 20.65
N GLN A 181 -3.53 -1.64 19.45
CA GLN A 181 -4.21 -2.93 19.26
C GLN A 181 -3.24 -4.11 19.15
N PHE A 182 -1.97 -3.88 18.80
CA PHE A 182 -1.04 -4.94 18.42
C PHE A 182 -0.71 -5.92 19.55
N PRO A 183 -0.47 -5.50 20.82
CA PRO A 183 -0.24 -6.43 21.90
C PRO A 183 -1.39 -7.42 22.12
N GLY A 184 -2.62 -7.05 21.76
CA GLY A 184 -3.80 -7.90 21.88
C GLY A 184 -3.81 -9.08 20.88
N TYR A 185 -3.03 -9.01 19.79
CA TYR A 185 -3.00 -10.07 18.78
C TYR A 185 -2.16 -11.29 19.22
N ASP A 186 -1.24 -11.13 20.17
CA ASP A 186 -0.39 -12.22 20.64
C ASP A 186 -1.14 -13.38 21.28
N ALA A 187 -2.35 -13.12 21.80
CA ALA A 187 -3.21 -14.12 22.41
C ALA A 187 -3.72 -15.17 21.40
N ASP A 188 -3.80 -14.81 20.11
CA ASP A 188 -4.30 -15.70 19.05
C ASP A 188 -3.55 -15.46 17.74
N ALA A 189 -2.64 -16.33 17.39
CA ALA A 189 -1.88 -16.26 16.14
C ALA A 189 -2.78 -16.26 14.89
N LEU A 190 -3.99 -16.83 14.97
CA LEU A 190 -4.94 -16.85 13.85
C LEU A 190 -5.62 -15.51 13.59
N ALA A 191 -5.66 -14.63 14.59
CA ALA A 191 -6.35 -13.32 14.46
C ALA A 191 -5.79 -12.46 13.33
N ARG A 192 -4.47 -12.54 13.08
CA ARG A 192 -3.78 -11.77 12.04
C ARG A 192 -3.07 -12.63 10.99
N LYS A 193 -3.34 -13.95 10.95
CA LYS A 193 -2.77 -14.84 9.93
C LYS A 193 -3.14 -14.42 8.50
N TRP A 194 -4.29 -13.75 8.37
CA TRP A 194 -4.90 -13.41 7.09
C TRP A 194 -3.98 -12.59 6.16
N ASN A 195 -3.01 -11.86 6.72
CA ASN A 195 -2.01 -11.13 5.96
C ASN A 195 -0.57 -11.43 6.47
N LEU A 196 -0.33 -12.64 6.97
CA LEU A 196 0.98 -13.06 7.48
C LEU A 196 1.50 -12.10 8.57
N TRP A 197 0.59 -11.58 9.40
CA TRP A 197 0.88 -10.61 10.47
C TRP A 197 1.55 -9.32 10.00
N GLY A 198 1.44 -9.00 8.69
CA GLY A 198 2.03 -7.81 8.10
C GLY A 198 1.28 -6.53 8.46
N TYR A 199 1.95 -5.40 8.30
CA TYR A 199 1.42 -4.05 8.34
C TYR A 199 2.37 -3.09 7.61
N ILE A 200 1.95 -1.84 7.43
CA ILE A 200 2.80 -0.76 6.96
C ILE A 200 2.45 0.53 7.69
N ASP A 201 3.45 1.21 8.30
CA ASP A 201 3.27 2.57 8.80
C ASP A 201 3.01 3.52 7.64
N GLY A 202 2.01 4.41 7.80
CA GLY A 202 1.64 5.35 6.75
C GLY A 202 2.80 6.25 6.29
N ARG A 203 3.76 6.56 7.18
CA ARG A 203 4.96 7.34 6.87
C ARG A 203 5.94 6.57 5.99
N ASP A 204 6.16 5.29 6.29
CA ASP A 204 7.00 4.40 5.46
C ASP A 204 6.30 4.05 4.14
N GLY A 205 4.97 3.92 4.16
CA GLY A 205 4.19 3.83 2.93
C GLY A 205 4.39 5.05 2.02
N ALA A 206 4.47 6.25 2.60
CA ALA A 206 4.76 7.48 1.86
C ALA A 206 6.20 7.50 1.33
N GLN A 207 7.19 7.04 2.12
CA GLN A 207 8.57 6.85 1.66
C GLN A 207 8.60 5.93 0.42
N ALA A 208 7.88 4.80 0.44
CA ALA A 208 7.83 3.88 -0.70
C ALA A 208 7.27 4.55 -1.97
N VAL A 209 6.23 5.38 -1.85
CA VAL A 209 5.69 6.17 -2.97
C VAL A 209 6.74 7.13 -3.51
N ARG A 210 7.42 7.88 -2.66
CA ARG A 210 8.49 8.81 -3.08
C ARG A 210 9.62 8.07 -3.76
N LYS A 211 10.09 6.96 -3.20
CA LYS A 211 11.13 6.12 -3.81
C LYS A 211 10.72 5.57 -5.18
N ALA A 212 9.46 5.18 -5.35
CA ALA A 212 8.92 4.76 -6.64
C ALA A 212 8.86 5.91 -7.67
N LEU A 213 8.57 7.15 -7.23
CA LEU A 213 8.63 8.33 -8.10
C LEU A 213 10.06 8.70 -8.50
N GLU A 214 11.03 8.51 -7.60
CA GLU A 214 12.45 8.77 -7.84
C GLU A 214 13.09 7.68 -8.73
N HIS A 215 12.53 6.48 -8.72
CA HIS A 215 13.00 5.38 -9.57
C HIS A 215 12.66 5.65 -11.04
N ASP A 216 13.64 5.43 -11.94
CA ASP A 216 13.48 5.68 -13.37
C ASP A 216 13.62 4.37 -14.15
N ALA A 217 12.48 3.71 -14.37
CA ALA A 217 12.41 2.47 -15.14
C ALA A 217 11.11 2.43 -15.95
N LYS A 218 11.23 2.32 -17.28
CA LYS A 218 10.08 2.20 -18.20
C LYS A 218 9.39 0.85 -18.04
N GLY A 219 8.13 0.82 -18.42
CA GLY A 219 7.30 -0.37 -18.34
C GLY A 219 6.59 -0.51 -17.00
N PHE A 220 6.06 -1.69 -16.74
CA PHE A 220 5.34 -2.03 -15.52
C PHE A 220 6.25 -2.78 -14.54
N ASP A 221 6.24 -2.35 -13.29
CA ASP A 221 6.79 -3.16 -12.19
C ASP A 221 5.90 -3.09 -10.95
N ARG A 222 6.04 -4.06 -10.04
CA ARG A 222 5.28 -4.19 -8.80
C ARG A 222 6.17 -4.52 -7.63
N PHE A 223 5.82 -3.99 -6.45
CA PHE A 223 6.59 -4.15 -5.23
C PHE A 223 5.66 -4.40 -4.04
N ILE A 224 6.01 -5.36 -3.20
CA ILE A 224 5.39 -5.53 -1.88
C ILE A 224 5.94 -4.44 -0.97
N VAL A 225 5.05 -3.72 -0.29
CA VAL A 225 5.38 -2.65 0.64
C VAL A 225 4.76 -2.95 2.00
N ALA A 226 5.58 -3.41 2.91
CA ALA A 226 5.25 -3.72 4.30
C ALA A 226 6.34 -3.16 5.21
N ASN A 227 6.08 -3.14 6.51
CA ASN A 227 7.13 -2.88 7.50
C ASN A 227 8.14 -4.03 7.51
N ALA A 228 9.31 -3.79 8.12
CA ALA A 228 10.35 -4.81 8.24
C ALA A 228 9.96 -5.91 9.24
N ASP A 229 9.02 -5.63 10.14
CA ASP A 229 8.57 -6.51 11.21
C ASP A 229 7.08 -6.85 11.12
N THR A 230 6.62 -7.74 11.98
CA THR A 230 5.22 -8.13 12.12
C THR A 230 4.51 -7.37 13.25
N VAL A 231 3.17 -7.42 13.28
CA VAL A 231 2.35 -6.88 14.39
C VAL A 231 2.43 -7.73 15.67
N MET A 232 3.19 -8.83 15.68
CA MET A 232 3.26 -9.80 16.78
C MET A 232 4.54 -9.61 17.59
N SER A 233 4.50 -9.84 18.90
CA SER A 233 5.71 -9.91 19.74
C SER A 233 6.38 -11.29 19.68
N ARG A 234 5.67 -12.31 19.21
CA ARG A 234 6.17 -13.67 18.98
C ARG A 234 7.09 -13.72 17.76
N SER A 235 8.03 -14.66 17.75
CA SER A 235 8.95 -14.79 16.62
C SER A 235 8.23 -15.23 15.34
N SER A 236 8.68 -14.70 14.22
CA SER A 236 8.10 -15.02 12.90
C SER A 236 8.24 -16.49 12.55
N ALA A 237 9.33 -17.14 12.99
CA ALA A 237 9.56 -18.55 12.79
C ALA A 237 8.57 -19.44 13.60
N GLU A 238 8.27 -19.08 14.86
CA GLU A 238 7.26 -19.77 15.66
C GLU A 238 5.86 -19.63 15.08
N LEU A 239 5.48 -18.42 14.67
CA LEU A 239 4.18 -18.16 14.03
C LEU A 239 4.02 -18.96 12.74
N ALA A 240 5.05 -18.98 11.89
CA ALA A 240 5.05 -19.76 10.65
C ALA A 240 4.91 -21.26 10.92
N ALA A 241 5.67 -21.80 11.87
CA ALA A 241 5.61 -23.23 12.22
C ALA A 241 4.27 -23.66 12.82
N GLU A 242 3.65 -22.78 13.63
CA GLU A 242 2.35 -23.06 14.27
C GLU A 242 1.19 -22.99 13.26
N VAL A 243 1.14 -21.94 12.44
CA VAL A 243 -0.03 -21.63 11.61
C VAL A 243 0.07 -22.24 10.21
N PHE A 244 1.27 -22.38 9.69
CA PHE A 244 1.55 -22.90 8.35
C PHE A 244 2.51 -24.09 8.39
N PRO A 245 2.20 -25.16 9.15
CA PRO A 245 3.08 -26.30 9.27
C PRO A 245 3.33 -26.96 7.91
N GLY A 246 4.60 -27.13 7.55
CA GLY A 246 5.01 -27.74 6.28
C GLY A 246 5.13 -26.76 5.10
N VAL A 247 4.86 -25.48 5.28
CA VAL A 247 5.20 -24.46 4.28
C VAL A 247 6.72 -24.26 4.28
N GLU A 248 7.31 -24.21 3.09
CA GLU A 248 8.75 -23.99 2.92
C GLU A 248 9.13 -22.57 3.40
N VAL A 249 10.15 -22.49 4.27
CA VAL A 249 10.77 -21.22 4.65
C VAL A 249 12.04 -21.07 3.81
N THR A 250 12.03 -20.12 2.88
CA THR A 250 13.05 -20.01 1.82
C THR A 250 14.34 -19.30 2.25
N LYS A 251 14.35 -18.69 3.44
CA LYS A 251 15.53 -18.03 4.02
C LYS A 251 15.48 -18.08 5.54
N GLU A 252 16.62 -17.86 6.18
CA GLU A 252 16.67 -17.61 7.63
C GLU A 252 15.90 -16.34 7.95
N LEU A 253 14.94 -16.43 8.87
CA LEU A 253 14.10 -15.29 9.29
C LEU A 253 14.74 -14.60 10.49
N GLY A 254 14.78 -13.26 10.46
CA GLY A 254 14.98 -12.48 11.67
C GLY A 254 13.87 -12.71 12.70
N GLU A 255 14.12 -12.39 13.96
CA GLU A 255 13.21 -12.72 15.08
C GLU A 255 11.77 -12.31 14.83
N HIS A 256 11.56 -11.09 14.31
CA HIS A 256 10.24 -10.53 14.03
C HIS A 256 10.08 -10.13 12.56
N GLU A 257 10.93 -10.63 11.66
CA GLU A 257 10.93 -10.24 10.27
C GLU A 257 9.58 -10.51 9.60
N THR A 258 9.14 -9.54 8.79
CA THR A 258 7.91 -9.68 8.01
C THR A 258 7.94 -10.90 7.09
N LEU A 259 6.80 -11.60 6.97
CA LEU A 259 6.64 -12.71 6.04
C LEU A 259 6.11 -12.29 4.66
N LEU A 260 5.96 -10.99 4.45
CA LEU A 260 5.77 -10.33 3.16
C LEU A 260 7.13 -9.78 2.74
N SER A 261 7.79 -10.39 1.76
CA SER A 261 9.14 -9.97 1.38
C SER A 261 9.17 -8.56 0.81
N ILE A 262 9.93 -7.68 1.46
CA ILE A 262 10.22 -6.32 0.97
C ILE A 262 11.60 -6.24 0.29
N ASP A 263 12.25 -7.36 0.07
CA ASP A 263 13.63 -7.43 -0.44
C ASP A 263 13.76 -6.82 -1.85
N LYS A 264 12.74 -6.98 -2.69
CA LYS A 264 12.70 -6.35 -4.01
C LYS A 264 12.58 -4.83 -3.91
N ALA A 265 11.68 -4.33 -3.06
CA ALA A 265 11.50 -2.90 -2.83
C ALA A 265 12.78 -2.26 -2.27
N ARG A 266 13.46 -2.92 -1.34
CA ARG A 266 14.77 -2.50 -0.82
C ARG A 266 15.81 -2.41 -1.92
N ARG A 267 16.01 -3.47 -2.66
CA ARG A 267 17.06 -3.57 -3.68
C ARG A 267 16.85 -2.62 -4.86
N VAL A 268 15.61 -2.47 -5.32
CA VAL A 268 15.29 -1.75 -6.56
C VAL A 268 14.96 -0.30 -6.30
N LEU A 269 14.11 -0.02 -5.29
CA LEU A 269 13.66 1.33 -4.98
C LEU A 269 14.52 2.03 -3.92
N GLY A 270 15.30 1.29 -3.15
CA GLY A 270 15.96 1.81 -1.95
C GLY A 270 14.94 2.11 -0.83
N TYR A 271 13.87 1.32 -0.77
CA TYR A 271 12.87 1.41 0.30
C TYR A 271 13.46 0.87 1.59
N GLU A 272 13.40 1.64 2.67
CA GLU A 272 13.82 1.23 4.01
C GLU A 272 12.82 1.75 5.03
N PRO A 273 11.92 0.89 5.56
CA PRO A 273 10.97 1.31 6.59
C PRO A 273 11.72 1.69 7.88
N GLU A 274 11.40 2.86 8.42
CA GLU A 274 12.08 3.47 9.56
C GLU A 274 11.23 3.46 10.84
N HIS A 275 9.92 3.19 10.71
CA HIS A 275 8.98 3.28 11.81
C HIS A 275 8.50 1.89 12.21
N THR A 276 8.64 1.54 13.48
CA THR A 276 8.11 0.29 14.03
C THR A 276 7.15 0.57 15.19
N TRP A 277 6.10 -0.23 15.29
CA TRP A 277 5.19 -0.17 16.43
C TRP A 277 5.92 -0.49 17.76
N ARG A 278 7.04 -1.20 17.70
CA ARG A 278 7.83 -1.58 18.89
C ARG A 278 8.43 -0.38 19.62
N ASP A 279 8.67 0.72 18.93
CA ASP A 279 9.11 1.98 19.53
C ASP A 279 8.01 2.67 20.35
N HIS A 280 6.75 2.25 20.14
CA HIS A 280 5.58 2.78 20.83
C HIS A 280 4.97 1.78 21.82
N ALA A 281 5.46 0.53 21.85
CA ALA A 281 4.98 -0.45 22.80
C ALA A 281 5.36 -0.03 24.22
N PRO A 282 4.45 -0.10 25.22
CA PRO A 282 4.83 0.07 26.60
C PRO A 282 5.95 -0.93 26.92
N ALA A 283 7.03 -0.48 27.55
CA ALA A 283 8.10 -1.37 27.98
C ALA A 283 7.46 -2.53 28.75
N ILE A 284 7.66 -3.77 28.27
CA ILE A 284 7.22 -4.95 29.02
C ILE A 284 8.10 -4.96 30.27
N THR A 285 7.64 -4.34 31.33
CA THR A 285 8.25 -4.45 32.66
C THR A 285 7.93 -5.85 33.14
N GLY A 286 8.81 -6.80 32.81
CA GLY A 286 8.82 -8.10 33.47
C GLY A 286 9.17 -7.92 34.93
N ASP A 287 8.18 -7.70 35.78
CA ASP A 287 8.18 -7.89 37.23
C ASP A 287 6.80 -7.47 37.77
N ASP A 288 5.80 -8.30 37.57
CA ASP A 288 4.70 -8.33 38.51
C ASP A 288 5.03 -9.39 39.57
N PRO A 289 5.36 -8.98 40.83
CA PRO A 289 5.52 -9.95 41.88
C PRO A 289 4.15 -10.57 42.16
N VAL A 290 4.09 -11.89 42.03
CA VAL A 290 2.99 -12.74 42.48
C VAL A 290 2.51 -12.24 43.86
N ALA A 291 1.39 -11.52 43.88
CA ALA A 291 0.70 -11.16 45.12
C ALA A 291 0.22 -12.47 45.77
N GLY A 292 0.94 -12.87 46.84
CA GLY A 292 0.60 -13.99 47.66
C GLY A 292 -0.81 -13.80 48.24
N HIS A 293 -1.64 -14.84 48.13
CA HIS A 293 -2.88 -14.95 48.90
C HIS A 293 -2.53 -15.04 50.40
N PRO A 294 -3.15 -14.23 51.26
CA PRO A 294 -3.17 -14.54 52.69
C PRO A 294 -4.21 -15.66 52.95
N SER A 295 -3.75 -16.59 53.76
CA SER A 295 -4.47 -17.70 54.38
C SER A 295 -5.77 -17.34 55.09
#